data_719c8a8b98510a463eb6f78f54e382a3
#
_entry.id   719c8a8b98510a463eb6f78f54e382a3
#
_cell.length_a   1.000
_cell.length_b   1.000
_cell.length_c   1.000
_cell.angle_alpha   90.00
_cell.angle_beta   90.00
_cell.angle_gamma   90.00
#
_symmetry.space_group_name_H-M   'P 1'
#
loop_
_entity.id
_entity.type
_entity.pdbx_description
1 polymer ?
#
loop_
_entity_poly.entity_id
_entity_poly.type
_entity_poly.pdbx_seq_one_letter_code
_entity_poly.pdbx_strand_id
1 'polypeptide(L)'
;SSILLIAPYTEKGVEIEVIEGPVSKPYIDMTIDIMAKFGVDVKRDGYLKFGVEGRRCYSAGNYYVEPDCSQAGYFWAAAAVTGSEIKVRGITKESHQGDLKLTGLLERMGCETVFENDGISVKGGSLSGIEADMSDMPDMVPTLAVVASFAKGTTVIKNVGHLKAKESDRLSAVVNELSKTGIE
;
A
#
# COMPACT_ATOMS: atom_id res chain seq x y z
N SER A 1 12.55 0.20 7.46
CA SER A 1 12.09 -1.01 8.19
C SER A 1 13.24 -1.90 8.66
N SER A 2 14.14 -2.36 7.78
CA SER A 2 15.20 -3.34 8.16
C SER A 2 16.08 -2.89 9.33
N ILE A 3 16.49 -1.61 9.34
CA ILE A 3 17.29 -1.05 10.44
C ILE A 3 16.50 -1.04 11.74
N LEU A 4 15.21 -0.69 11.71
CA LEU A 4 14.34 -0.71 12.89
C LEU A 4 14.24 -2.11 13.48
N LEU A 5 14.02 -3.13 12.62
CA LEU A 5 13.86 -4.52 13.05
C LEU A 5 15.09 -5.10 13.75
N ILE A 6 16.31 -4.71 13.36
CA ILE A 6 17.55 -5.20 14.01
C ILE A 6 18.00 -4.33 15.16
N ALA A 7 17.51 -3.09 15.27
CA ALA A 7 17.95 -2.12 16.27
C ALA A 7 17.91 -2.63 17.71
N PRO A 8 16.89 -3.39 18.16
CA PRO A 8 16.83 -3.89 19.54
C PRO A 8 18.04 -4.74 19.95
N TYR A 9 18.65 -5.45 19.00
CA TYR A 9 19.78 -6.33 19.26
C TYR A 9 21.14 -5.61 19.34
N THR A 10 21.16 -4.31 19.05
CA THR A 10 22.38 -3.51 19.16
C THR A 10 22.69 -3.18 20.63
N GLU A 11 23.95 -2.88 20.94
CA GLU A 11 24.35 -2.56 22.32
C GLU A 11 23.76 -1.24 22.84
N LYS A 12 23.68 -0.22 21.98
CA LYS A 12 23.29 1.15 22.35
C LYS A 12 21.92 1.56 21.84
N GLY A 13 21.26 0.68 21.07
CA GLY A 13 20.08 1.07 20.31
C GLY A 13 20.45 1.78 19.01
N VAL A 14 19.44 2.30 18.33
CA VAL A 14 19.62 3.03 17.07
C VAL A 14 18.74 4.27 17.10
N GLU A 15 19.31 5.38 16.70
CA GLU A 15 18.58 6.60 16.35
C GLU A 15 18.69 6.81 14.84
N ILE A 16 17.55 7.08 14.18
CA ILE A 16 17.46 7.35 12.75
C ILE A 16 16.91 8.74 12.59
N GLU A 17 17.64 9.60 11.89
CA GLU A 17 17.17 10.89 11.42
C GLU A 17 16.95 10.84 9.92
N VAL A 18 15.76 11.22 9.48
CA VAL A 18 15.36 11.23 8.07
C VAL A 18 15.56 12.64 7.54
N ILE A 19 16.49 12.83 6.62
CA ILE A 19 16.86 14.13 6.07
C ILE A 19 15.81 14.62 5.08
N GLU A 20 15.31 13.70 4.23
CA GLU A 20 14.21 13.95 3.30
C GLU A 20 13.08 12.97 3.61
N GLY A 21 11.82 13.44 3.56
CA GLY A 21 10.67 12.65 3.97
C GLY A 21 10.63 11.26 3.31
N PRO A 22 10.35 10.21 4.08
CA PRO A 22 10.34 8.86 3.52
C PRO A 22 9.15 8.68 2.58
N VAL A 23 9.38 7.92 1.52
CA VAL A 23 8.31 7.37 0.66
C VAL A 23 7.72 6.13 1.31
N SER A 24 6.51 5.76 0.91
CA SER A 24 5.86 4.53 1.36
C SER A 24 5.76 4.43 2.89
N LYS A 25 5.29 5.49 3.52
CA LYS A 25 5.12 5.62 4.99
C LYS A 25 4.36 4.46 5.64
N PRO A 26 3.30 3.90 5.06
CA PRO A 26 2.57 2.78 5.65
C PRO A 26 3.43 1.57 5.99
N TYR A 27 4.47 1.28 5.20
CA TYR A 27 5.39 0.17 5.50
C TYR A 27 6.25 0.41 6.75
N ILE A 28 6.51 1.68 7.09
CA ILE A 28 7.18 2.04 8.35
C ILE A 28 6.21 1.82 9.51
N ASP A 29 4.97 2.28 9.36
CA ASP A 29 3.92 2.13 10.37
C ASP A 29 3.64 0.66 10.66
N MET A 30 3.48 -0.18 9.63
CA MET A 30 3.34 -1.63 9.79
C MET A 30 4.52 -2.26 10.52
N THR A 31 5.75 -1.83 10.21
CA THR A 31 6.95 -2.32 10.88
C THR A 31 6.92 -1.99 12.37
N ILE A 32 6.59 -0.74 12.72
CA ILE A 32 6.50 -0.27 14.10
C ILE A 32 5.41 -1.00 14.86
N ASP A 33 4.24 -1.17 14.25
CA ASP A 33 3.12 -1.91 14.86
C ASP A 33 3.49 -3.36 15.18
N ILE A 34 4.13 -4.05 14.24
CA ILE A 34 4.59 -5.43 14.45
C ILE A 34 5.66 -5.48 15.54
N MET A 35 6.62 -4.57 15.55
CA MET A 35 7.65 -4.50 16.60
C MET A 35 7.01 -4.35 17.98
N ALA A 36 6.02 -3.46 18.13
CA ALA A 36 5.30 -3.24 19.37
C ALA A 36 4.53 -4.51 19.84
N LYS A 37 3.88 -5.23 18.91
CA LYS A 37 3.20 -6.50 19.22
C LYS A 37 4.13 -7.59 19.73
N PHE A 38 5.41 -7.52 19.39
CA PHE A 38 6.45 -8.40 19.91
C PHE A 38 7.30 -7.77 21.03
N GLY A 39 6.81 -6.70 21.67
CA GLY A 39 7.38 -6.12 22.89
C GLY A 39 8.53 -5.15 22.68
N VAL A 40 8.69 -4.61 21.49
CA VAL A 40 9.71 -3.59 21.18
C VAL A 40 9.05 -2.31 20.71
N ASP A 41 9.17 -1.26 21.54
CA ASP A 41 8.63 0.06 21.21
C ASP A 41 9.62 0.88 20.39
N VAL A 42 9.09 1.63 19.43
CA VAL A 42 9.80 2.61 18.64
C VAL A 42 9.33 4.01 19.03
N LYS A 43 10.24 4.82 19.60
CA LYS A 43 9.98 6.25 19.82
C LYS A 43 10.08 6.96 18.49
N ARG A 44 9.15 7.83 18.16
CA ARG A 44 9.19 8.59 16.91
C ARG A 44 8.70 10.03 17.05
N ASP A 45 9.28 10.90 16.22
CA ASP A 45 8.78 12.25 15.98
C ASP A 45 8.31 12.29 14.49
N GLY A 46 7.01 12.05 14.31
CA GLY A 46 6.41 11.89 12.99
C GLY A 46 7.16 10.85 12.15
N TYR A 47 7.65 11.30 10.99
CA TYR A 47 8.49 10.50 10.08
C TYR A 47 9.92 11.06 9.95
N LEU A 48 10.30 11.99 10.82
CA LEU A 48 11.60 12.63 10.78
C LEU A 48 12.63 11.93 11.69
N LYS A 49 12.17 11.37 12.81
CA LYS A 49 13.07 10.69 13.77
C LYS A 49 12.45 9.40 14.28
N PHE A 50 13.31 8.40 14.45
CA PHE A 50 12.95 7.11 15.05
C PHE A 50 14.05 6.70 16.01
N GLY A 51 13.68 6.22 17.20
CA GLY A 51 14.60 5.73 18.21
C GLY A 51 14.15 4.36 18.73
N VAL A 52 15.07 3.42 18.81
CA VAL A 52 14.85 2.07 19.36
C VAL A 52 15.92 1.79 20.41
N GLU A 53 15.51 1.37 21.60
CA GLU A 53 16.42 1.00 22.69
C GLU A 53 17.19 -0.28 22.34
N GLY A 54 18.49 -0.31 22.67
CA GLY A 54 19.32 -1.49 22.50
C GLY A 54 19.20 -2.49 23.64
N ARG A 55 19.88 -3.64 23.49
CA ARG A 55 19.87 -4.76 24.45
C ARG A 55 18.47 -5.23 24.81
N ARG A 56 17.58 -5.24 23.82
CA ARG A 56 16.22 -5.75 23.90
C ARG A 56 16.10 -6.98 23.01
N CYS A 57 15.13 -7.83 23.32
CA CYS A 57 14.77 -8.98 22.50
C CYS A 57 13.27 -8.94 22.24
N TYR A 58 12.89 -9.42 21.06
CA TYR A 58 11.47 -9.65 20.80
C TYR A 58 10.93 -10.77 21.68
N SER A 59 9.72 -10.57 22.18
CA SER A 59 8.99 -11.60 22.91
C SER A 59 8.35 -12.58 21.93
N ALA A 60 8.47 -13.88 22.19
CA ALA A 60 7.75 -14.87 21.41
C ALA A 60 6.23 -14.73 21.59
N GLY A 61 5.48 -14.95 20.52
CA GLY A 61 4.02 -14.83 20.54
C GLY A 61 3.38 -15.40 19.29
N ASN A 62 2.05 -15.48 19.30
CA ASN A 62 1.25 -15.81 18.13
C ASN A 62 0.83 -14.50 17.45
N TYR A 63 1.01 -14.44 16.14
CA TYR A 63 0.61 -13.32 15.32
C TYR A 63 -0.20 -13.81 14.11
N TYR A 64 -1.36 -13.23 13.90
CA TYR A 64 -2.14 -13.49 12.70
C TYR A 64 -1.67 -12.55 11.59
N VAL A 65 -1.12 -13.13 10.53
CA VAL A 65 -0.74 -12.36 9.35
C VAL A 65 -2.00 -12.17 8.50
N GLU A 66 -2.43 -10.93 8.33
CA GLU A 66 -3.56 -10.60 7.48
C GLU A 66 -3.23 -10.86 5.98
N PRO A 67 -4.24 -11.09 5.13
CA PRO A 67 -4.02 -11.19 3.69
C PRO A 67 -3.39 -9.91 3.12
N ASP A 68 -2.61 -10.07 2.06
CA ASP A 68 -1.91 -9.00 1.38
C ASP A 68 -2.88 -8.14 0.55
N CYS A 69 -2.98 -6.84 0.88
CA CYS A 69 -3.81 -5.90 0.15
C CYS A 69 -3.36 -5.69 -1.30
N SER A 70 -2.06 -5.85 -1.60
CA SER A 70 -1.57 -5.77 -2.98
C SER A 70 -2.15 -6.89 -3.83
N GLN A 71 -2.21 -8.12 -3.28
CA GLN A 71 -2.83 -9.26 -3.96
C GLN A 71 -4.35 -9.10 -4.05
N ALA A 72 -4.99 -8.60 -2.99
CA ALA A 72 -6.42 -8.30 -2.98
C ALA A 72 -6.79 -7.26 -4.05
N GLY A 73 -5.90 -6.31 -4.30
CA GLY A 73 -6.05 -5.26 -5.30
C GLY A 73 -6.35 -5.79 -6.70
N TYR A 74 -5.78 -6.94 -7.09
CA TYR A 74 -6.07 -7.56 -8.39
C TYR A 74 -7.52 -8.04 -8.49
N PHE A 75 -8.07 -8.58 -7.41
CA PHE A 75 -9.47 -9.04 -7.38
C PHE A 75 -10.45 -7.86 -7.38
N TRP A 76 -10.16 -6.81 -6.61
CA TRP A 76 -10.97 -5.59 -6.64
C TRP A 76 -10.90 -4.88 -7.99
N ALA A 77 -9.73 -4.84 -8.63
CA ALA A 77 -9.58 -4.32 -9.98
C ALA A 77 -10.36 -5.16 -11.00
N ALA A 78 -10.33 -6.50 -10.89
CA ALA A 78 -11.13 -7.38 -11.73
C ALA A 78 -12.63 -7.09 -11.58
N ALA A 79 -13.14 -6.90 -10.35
CA ALA A 79 -14.51 -6.49 -10.13
C ALA A 79 -14.82 -5.15 -10.83
N ALA A 80 -13.93 -4.16 -10.67
CA ALA A 80 -14.10 -2.83 -11.26
C ALA A 80 -14.24 -2.88 -12.79
N VAL A 81 -13.34 -3.61 -13.48
CA VAL A 81 -13.31 -3.62 -14.96
C VAL A 81 -14.36 -4.52 -15.57
N THR A 82 -14.83 -5.54 -14.86
CA THR A 82 -15.84 -6.48 -15.37
C THR A 82 -17.28 -6.10 -14.98
N GLY A 83 -17.45 -5.09 -14.10
CA GLY A 83 -18.77 -4.75 -13.57
C GLY A 83 -19.34 -5.79 -12.59
N SER A 84 -18.52 -6.74 -12.14
CA SER A 84 -18.91 -7.79 -11.19
C SER A 84 -18.72 -7.32 -9.74
N GLU A 85 -19.09 -8.18 -8.79
CA GLU A 85 -18.85 -7.98 -7.36
C GLU A 85 -17.92 -9.05 -6.84
N ILE A 86 -16.83 -8.63 -6.17
CA ILE A 86 -15.88 -9.55 -5.56
C ILE A 86 -15.61 -9.12 -4.11
N LYS A 87 -15.76 -10.07 -3.19
CA LYS A 87 -15.39 -9.93 -1.78
C LYS A 87 -14.06 -10.62 -1.49
N VAL A 88 -13.13 -9.88 -0.93
CA VAL A 88 -11.88 -10.44 -0.37
C VAL A 88 -12.01 -10.51 1.14
N ARG A 89 -11.88 -11.71 1.71
CA ARG A 89 -12.01 -11.95 3.15
C ARG A 89 -10.68 -11.80 3.89
N GLY A 90 -10.77 -11.50 5.18
CA GLY A 90 -9.64 -11.43 6.09
C GLY A 90 -8.92 -10.08 6.11
N ILE A 91 -9.31 -9.13 5.26
CA ILE A 91 -8.85 -7.74 5.27
C ILE A 91 -9.98 -6.88 5.82
N THR A 92 -9.68 -6.02 6.78
CA THR A 92 -10.66 -5.10 7.37
C THR A 92 -10.19 -3.65 7.24
N LYS A 93 -11.05 -2.72 7.60
CA LYS A 93 -10.72 -1.28 7.59
C LYS A 93 -9.60 -0.89 8.57
N GLU A 94 -9.30 -1.74 9.54
CA GLU A 94 -8.23 -1.56 10.52
C GLU A 94 -6.85 -1.95 9.98
N SER A 95 -6.76 -2.50 8.77
CA SER A 95 -5.48 -2.83 8.14
C SER A 95 -4.60 -1.59 7.97
N HIS A 96 -3.35 -1.69 8.40
CA HIS A 96 -2.33 -0.65 8.21
C HIS A 96 -1.64 -0.71 6.85
N GLN A 97 -2.02 -1.65 5.98
CA GLN A 97 -1.46 -1.76 4.63
C GLN A 97 -1.89 -0.55 3.79
N GLY A 98 -0.91 0.18 3.23
CA GLY A 98 -1.18 1.36 2.40
C GLY A 98 -2.04 1.06 1.18
N ASP A 99 -1.90 -0.14 0.64
CA ASP A 99 -2.57 -0.60 -0.58
C ASP A 99 -4.09 -0.77 -0.40
N LEU A 100 -4.58 -0.82 0.84
CA LEU A 100 -6.02 -0.76 1.14
C LEU A 100 -6.67 0.52 0.57
N LYS A 101 -5.93 1.61 0.47
CA LYS A 101 -6.41 2.88 -0.09
C LYS A 101 -6.86 2.77 -1.54
N LEU A 102 -6.47 1.70 -2.26
CA LEU A 102 -6.98 1.42 -3.61
C LEU A 102 -8.50 1.35 -3.65
N THR A 103 -9.14 0.77 -2.62
CA THR A 103 -10.62 0.66 -2.56
C THR A 103 -11.29 2.03 -2.62
N GLY A 104 -10.75 3.03 -1.92
CA GLY A 104 -11.25 4.40 -1.98
C GLY A 104 -11.00 5.09 -3.33
N LEU A 105 -9.94 4.72 -4.07
CA LEU A 105 -9.74 5.20 -5.43
C LEU A 105 -10.76 4.56 -6.39
N LEU A 106 -11.03 3.27 -6.27
CA LEU A 106 -12.05 2.57 -7.06
C LEU A 106 -13.45 3.15 -6.81
N GLU A 107 -13.77 3.50 -5.56
CA GLU A 107 -15.03 4.18 -5.23
C GLU A 107 -15.12 5.56 -5.91
N ARG A 108 -14.05 6.36 -5.88
CA ARG A 108 -13.98 7.65 -6.60
C ARG A 108 -14.09 7.48 -8.12
N MET A 109 -13.66 6.34 -8.67
CA MET A 109 -13.80 6.01 -10.09
C MET A 109 -15.24 5.56 -10.46
N GLY A 110 -16.10 5.25 -9.47
CA GLY A 110 -17.49 4.88 -9.69
C GLY A 110 -17.85 3.46 -9.28
N CYS A 111 -16.98 2.74 -8.59
CA CYS A 111 -17.29 1.47 -7.95
C CYS A 111 -18.06 1.67 -6.65
N GLU A 112 -18.75 0.63 -6.19
CA GLU A 112 -19.30 0.54 -4.84
C GLU A 112 -18.34 -0.28 -3.97
N THR A 113 -17.94 0.26 -2.81
CA THR A 113 -17.07 -0.43 -1.84
C THR A 113 -17.80 -0.61 -0.53
N VAL A 114 -17.82 -1.84 -0.01
CA VAL A 114 -18.46 -2.18 1.26
C VAL A 114 -17.43 -2.81 2.19
N PHE A 115 -17.23 -2.16 3.35
CA PHE A 115 -16.40 -2.68 4.43
C PHE A 115 -17.26 -3.52 5.37
N GLU A 116 -17.00 -4.81 5.42
CA GLU A 116 -17.69 -5.77 6.26
C GLU A 116 -16.78 -6.28 7.39
N ASN A 117 -17.35 -6.96 8.39
CA ASN A 117 -16.57 -7.46 9.53
C ASN A 117 -15.54 -8.52 9.15
N ASP A 118 -15.77 -9.28 8.07
CA ASP A 118 -14.93 -10.39 7.63
C ASP A 118 -14.22 -10.14 6.29
N GLY A 119 -14.35 -8.93 5.71
CA GLY A 119 -13.72 -8.63 4.43
C GLY A 119 -14.21 -7.35 3.78
N ILE A 120 -13.75 -7.12 2.55
CA ILE A 120 -14.09 -5.94 1.77
C ILE A 120 -14.59 -6.38 0.41
N SER A 121 -15.79 -5.91 0.06
CA SER A 121 -16.42 -6.12 -1.24
C SER A 121 -16.23 -4.90 -2.13
N VAL A 122 -15.88 -5.11 -3.38
CA VAL A 122 -15.91 -4.10 -4.43
C VAL A 122 -16.83 -4.58 -5.54
N LYS A 123 -17.75 -3.70 -5.95
CA LYS A 123 -18.65 -3.93 -7.07
C LYS A 123 -18.36 -2.89 -8.15
N GLY A 124 -18.12 -3.36 -9.35
CA GLY A 124 -17.83 -2.52 -10.50
C GLY A 124 -19.03 -1.65 -10.90
N GLY A 125 -18.72 -0.45 -11.41
CA GLY A 125 -19.67 0.53 -11.88
C GLY A 125 -19.21 1.21 -13.16
N SER A 126 -19.78 2.35 -13.48
CA SER A 126 -19.35 3.16 -14.62
C SER A 126 -18.07 3.90 -14.27
N LEU A 127 -16.92 3.41 -14.74
CA LEU A 127 -15.62 3.96 -14.42
C LEU A 127 -15.38 5.32 -15.08
N SER A 128 -14.90 6.27 -14.30
CA SER A 128 -14.51 7.62 -14.70
C SER A 128 -13.08 7.92 -14.25
N GLY A 129 -12.34 8.68 -15.06
CA GLY A 129 -10.99 9.10 -14.73
C GLY A 129 -10.93 9.99 -13.47
N ILE A 130 -9.85 9.86 -12.72
CA ILE A 130 -9.60 10.60 -11.47
C ILE A 130 -8.18 11.12 -11.40
N GLU A 131 -7.94 12.06 -10.50
CA GLU A 131 -6.60 12.42 -10.05
C GLU A 131 -6.30 11.68 -8.74
N ALA A 132 -5.20 10.92 -8.69
CA ALA A 132 -4.80 10.08 -7.56
C ALA A 132 -3.35 10.33 -7.14
N ASP A 133 -3.14 10.61 -5.86
CA ASP A 133 -1.81 10.55 -5.23
C ASP A 133 -1.58 9.11 -4.77
N MET A 134 -0.52 8.48 -5.27
CA MET A 134 -0.19 7.09 -4.95
C MET A 134 1.17 6.93 -4.26
N SER A 135 1.66 7.99 -3.62
CA SER A 135 2.92 7.96 -2.86
C SER A 135 2.96 6.90 -1.75
N ASP A 136 1.81 6.61 -1.13
CA ASP A 136 1.65 5.64 -0.04
C ASP A 136 1.31 4.22 -0.50
N MET A 137 0.96 4.02 -1.77
CA MET A 137 0.57 2.72 -2.35
C MET A 137 1.20 2.50 -3.74
N PRO A 138 2.52 2.62 -3.85
CA PRO A 138 3.20 2.57 -5.14
C PRO A 138 3.03 1.24 -5.88
N ASP A 139 2.83 0.15 -5.14
CA ASP A 139 2.66 -1.19 -5.72
C ASP A 139 1.29 -1.36 -6.41
N MET A 140 0.33 -0.47 -6.11
CA MET A 140 -0.98 -0.43 -6.77
C MET A 140 -1.00 0.41 -8.05
N VAL A 141 0.08 1.09 -8.41
CA VAL A 141 0.13 1.93 -9.62
C VAL A 141 -0.13 1.13 -10.90
N PRO A 142 0.50 -0.03 -11.15
CA PRO A 142 0.18 -0.84 -12.31
C PRO A 142 -1.28 -1.28 -12.35
N THR A 143 -1.82 -1.67 -11.21
CA THR A 143 -3.22 -2.12 -11.06
C THR A 143 -4.18 -0.98 -11.38
N LEU A 144 -3.97 0.21 -10.81
CA LEU A 144 -4.82 1.37 -11.10
C LEU A 144 -4.70 1.82 -12.55
N ALA A 145 -3.52 1.76 -13.16
CA ALA A 145 -3.32 2.09 -14.57
C ALA A 145 -4.15 1.18 -15.49
N VAL A 146 -4.21 -0.12 -15.17
CA VAL A 146 -5.08 -1.06 -15.91
C VAL A 146 -6.55 -0.68 -15.73
N VAL A 147 -7.02 -0.41 -14.50
CA VAL A 147 -8.42 0.01 -14.27
C VAL A 147 -8.72 1.32 -15.01
N ALA A 148 -7.79 2.27 -15.01
CA ALA A 148 -7.93 3.54 -15.69
C ALA A 148 -8.10 3.39 -17.21
N SER A 149 -7.52 2.36 -17.82
CA SER A 149 -7.68 2.08 -19.25
C SER A 149 -9.12 1.70 -19.66
N PHE A 150 -9.98 1.35 -18.69
CA PHE A 150 -11.40 1.08 -18.90
C PHE A 150 -12.30 2.27 -18.49
N ALA A 151 -11.72 3.34 -17.96
CA ALA A 151 -12.46 4.49 -17.47
C ALA A 151 -12.75 5.51 -18.58
N LYS A 152 -13.84 6.26 -18.45
CA LYS A 152 -14.11 7.43 -19.28
C LYS A 152 -13.32 8.62 -18.80
N GLY A 153 -12.63 9.31 -19.70
CA GLY A 153 -11.80 10.48 -19.39
C GLY A 153 -10.39 10.10 -18.93
N THR A 154 -9.67 11.06 -18.40
CA THR A 154 -8.24 10.90 -18.08
C THR A 154 -8.05 10.61 -16.59
N THR A 155 -7.21 9.63 -16.28
CA THR A 155 -6.70 9.40 -14.92
C THR A 155 -5.28 9.96 -14.81
N VAL A 156 -5.03 10.76 -13.77
CA VAL A 156 -3.71 11.32 -13.48
C VAL A 156 -3.16 10.71 -12.20
N ILE A 157 -2.06 9.97 -12.31
CA ILE A 157 -1.37 9.36 -11.17
C ILE A 157 -0.19 10.25 -10.76
N LYS A 158 -0.13 10.66 -9.49
CA LYS A 158 0.85 11.62 -8.96
C LYS A 158 1.75 10.99 -7.91
N ASN A 159 2.92 11.64 -7.70
CA ASN A 159 3.87 11.35 -6.62
C ASN A 159 4.46 9.92 -6.65
N VAL A 160 4.66 9.38 -7.84
CA VAL A 160 5.15 8.00 -8.06
C VAL A 160 6.52 7.93 -8.74
N GLY A 161 7.27 9.05 -8.78
CA GLY A 161 8.58 9.11 -9.45
C GLY A 161 9.60 8.08 -8.95
N HIS A 162 9.50 7.67 -7.69
CA HIS A 162 10.36 6.66 -7.08
C HIS A 162 10.17 5.24 -7.67
N LEU A 163 9.11 4.99 -8.43
CA LEU A 163 8.89 3.72 -9.15
C LEU A 163 9.91 3.47 -10.26
N LYS A 164 10.60 4.50 -10.72
CA LYS A 164 11.72 4.36 -11.67
C LYS A 164 12.96 3.69 -11.07
N ALA A 165 13.09 3.75 -9.75
CA ALA A 165 14.23 3.21 -9.00
C ALA A 165 13.90 1.92 -8.22
N LYS A 166 12.83 1.21 -8.58
CA LYS A 166 12.48 -0.11 -8.03
C LYS A 166 13.35 -1.20 -8.70
N GLU A 167 12.93 -2.47 -8.64
CA GLU A 167 13.60 -3.60 -9.32
C GLU A 167 13.68 -3.41 -10.85
N SER A 168 12.79 -2.59 -11.40
CA SER A 168 12.76 -2.12 -12.78
C SER A 168 12.16 -0.71 -12.84
N ASP A 169 12.28 -0.01 -13.96
CA ASP A 169 11.48 1.20 -14.19
C ASP A 169 10.02 0.79 -14.46
N ARG A 170 9.24 0.68 -13.37
CA ARG A 170 7.84 0.25 -13.42
C ARG A 170 6.96 1.21 -14.23
N LEU A 171 7.28 2.51 -14.24
CA LEU A 171 6.50 3.49 -15.01
C LEU A 171 6.65 3.24 -16.50
N SER A 172 7.89 3.12 -16.97
CA SER A 172 8.16 2.80 -18.38
C SER A 172 7.57 1.44 -18.76
N ALA A 173 7.64 0.44 -17.88
CA ALA A 173 7.07 -0.88 -18.13
C ALA A 173 5.55 -0.81 -18.33
N VAL A 174 4.82 -0.13 -17.44
CA VAL A 174 3.36 0.03 -17.54
C VAL A 174 2.97 0.78 -18.82
N VAL A 175 3.63 1.89 -19.11
CA VAL A 175 3.37 2.68 -20.33
C VAL A 175 3.58 1.82 -21.57
N ASN A 176 4.72 1.11 -21.65
CA ASN A 176 5.05 0.27 -22.80
C ASN A 176 4.05 -0.86 -23.02
N GLU A 177 3.59 -1.51 -21.94
CA GLU A 177 2.65 -2.61 -22.06
C GLU A 177 1.22 -2.13 -22.42
N LEU A 178 0.74 -1.05 -21.80
CA LEU A 178 -0.58 -0.50 -22.10
C LEU A 178 -0.62 0.09 -23.53
N SER A 179 0.44 0.71 -24.01
CA SER A 179 0.52 1.24 -25.39
C SER A 179 0.35 0.15 -26.45
N LYS A 180 0.78 -1.10 -26.18
CA LYS A 180 0.56 -2.25 -27.10
C LYS A 180 -0.92 -2.60 -27.26
N THR A 181 -1.76 -2.20 -26.32
CA THR A 181 -3.21 -2.42 -26.37
C THR A 181 -3.97 -1.24 -26.97
N GLY A 182 -3.26 -0.20 -27.43
CA GLY A 182 -3.84 1.00 -28.03
C GLY A 182 -4.30 2.04 -27.00
N ILE A 183 -3.88 1.93 -25.76
CA ILE A 183 -4.12 2.92 -24.71
C ILE A 183 -3.03 4.00 -24.79
N GLU A 184 -3.45 5.27 -24.78
CA GLU A 184 -2.58 6.46 -24.80
C GLU A 184 -2.46 7.10 -23.40
#